data_76f1a162b77e92e605c940d4588b3a21
#
_entry.id   76f1a162b77e92e605c940d4588b3a21
#
_cell.length_a   1.000
_cell.length_b   1.000
_cell.length_c   1.000
_cell.angle_alpha   90.00
_cell.angle_beta   90.00
_cell.angle_gamma   90.00
#
_symmetry.space_group_name_H-M   'P 1'
#
loop_
_entity.id
_entity.type
_entity.pdbx_description
1 polymer ?
#
loop_
_entity_poly.entity_id
_entity_poly.type
_entity_poly.pdbx_seq_one_letter_code
_entity_poly.pdbx_strand_id
1 'polypeptide(L)'
;MSLDYLLGGGQVKRYHTVQTIRSQNVAEHTWNLLTILFHLEPTPSLSVIKAAHYHDVHERETGDIPATAKWNYPQLGIASNEAEKAQHEKHGTWSELLPDEARLLKFCDMLELVHWTREENKLGNSHILPVLHNGLRHLFDNYADMMDRYADKVIPFIDGVPFIQKEEKSA
;
A
#
# COMPACT_ATOMS: atom_id res chain seq x y z
N MET A 1 0.31 6.87 25.17
CA MET A 1 0.30 5.81 24.10
C MET A 1 0.41 4.46 24.74
N SER A 2 -0.47 3.50 24.44
CA SER A 2 -0.35 2.12 24.93
C SER A 2 0.46 1.31 23.92
N LEU A 3 1.50 0.63 24.39
CA LEU A 3 2.29 -0.30 23.56
C LEU A 3 1.39 -1.41 22.98
N ASP A 4 0.43 -1.90 23.77
CA ASP A 4 -0.53 -2.91 23.32
C ASP A 4 -1.39 -2.41 22.14
N TYR A 5 -1.69 -1.11 22.09
CA TYR A 5 -2.41 -0.53 20.97
C TYR A 5 -1.57 -0.61 19.69
N LEU A 6 -0.32 -0.19 19.74
CA LEU A 6 0.58 -0.20 18.60
C LEU A 6 0.87 -1.63 18.09
N LEU A 7 1.17 -2.54 19.01
CA LEU A 7 1.42 -3.94 18.66
C LEU A 7 0.16 -4.62 18.09
N GLY A 8 -1.02 -4.24 18.58
CA GLY A 8 -2.30 -4.76 18.09
C GLY A 8 -2.62 -4.31 16.66
N GLY A 9 -2.14 -3.14 16.23
CA GLY A 9 -2.28 -2.67 14.85
C GLY A 9 -1.68 -3.64 13.84
N GLY A 10 -0.51 -4.21 14.15
CA GLY A 10 0.13 -5.19 13.28
C GLY A 10 -0.64 -6.50 13.07
N GLN A 11 -1.65 -6.79 13.90
CA GLN A 11 -2.46 -8.01 13.78
C GLN A 11 -3.64 -7.88 12.82
N VAL A 12 -3.95 -6.69 12.32
CA VAL A 12 -5.06 -6.45 11.40
C VAL A 12 -4.82 -7.22 10.11
N LYS A 13 -5.85 -7.97 9.68
CA LYS A 13 -5.80 -8.76 8.44
C LYS A 13 -6.14 -7.90 7.25
N ARG A 14 -5.33 -8.01 6.20
CA ARG A 14 -5.53 -7.39 4.89
C ARG A 14 -6.20 -8.37 3.93
N TYR A 15 -6.72 -7.87 2.83
CA TYR A 15 -7.37 -8.65 1.75
C TYR A 15 -8.56 -9.52 2.21
N HIS A 16 -9.23 -9.17 3.30
CA HIS A 16 -10.33 -9.94 3.86
C HIS A 16 -11.59 -9.99 2.97
N THR A 17 -11.65 -9.17 1.93
CA THR A 17 -12.75 -9.15 0.93
C THR A 17 -12.42 -9.93 -0.36
N VAL A 18 -11.25 -10.55 -0.45
CA VAL A 18 -10.78 -11.32 -1.59
C VAL A 18 -10.35 -12.70 -1.12
N GLN A 19 -10.59 -13.73 -1.94
CA GLN A 19 -10.05 -15.06 -1.64
C GLN A 19 -8.53 -15.07 -1.87
N THR A 20 -7.78 -15.43 -0.82
CA THR A 20 -6.33 -15.50 -0.84
C THR A 20 -5.85 -16.89 -0.41
N ILE A 21 -4.72 -17.33 -0.92
CA ILE A 21 -4.05 -18.59 -0.51
C ILE A 21 -3.28 -18.34 0.79
N ARG A 22 -2.53 -17.22 0.85
CA ARG A 22 -1.85 -16.78 2.07
C ARG A 22 -2.68 -15.73 2.80
N SER A 23 -2.38 -15.51 4.06
CA SER A 23 -2.95 -14.38 4.83
C SER A 23 -1.87 -13.33 5.01
N GLN A 24 -2.18 -12.07 4.70
CA GLN A 24 -1.33 -10.94 5.06
C GLN A 24 -1.94 -10.17 6.23
N ASN A 25 -1.09 -9.67 7.12
CA ASN A 25 -1.45 -8.71 8.14
C ASN A 25 -0.65 -7.40 7.97
N VAL A 26 -1.03 -6.38 8.74
CA VAL A 26 -0.36 -5.06 8.68
C VAL A 26 1.11 -5.14 9.04
N ALA A 27 1.54 -6.04 9.94
CA ALA A 27 2.95 -6.17 10.28
C ALA A 27 3.79 -6.70 9.11
N GLU A 28 3.30 -7.70 8.36
CA GLU A 28 3.97 -8.20 7.16
C GLU A 28 4.00 -7.13 6.07
N HIS A 29 2.86 -6.45 5.85
CA HIS A 29 2.77 -5.33 4.93
C HIS A 29 3.78 -4.23 5.26
N THR A 30 3.83 -3.79 6.51
CA THR A 30 4.76 -2.75 6.97
C THR A 30 6.22 -3.15 6.78
N TRP A 31 6.57 -4.41 7.05
CA TRP A 31 7.91 -4.93 6.79
C TRP A 31 8.27 -4.82 5.31
N ASN A 32 7.39 -5.28 4.43
CA ASN A 32 7.61 -5.25 2.98
C ASN A 32 7.73 -3.80 2.48
N LEU A 33 6.83 -2.92 2.93
CA LEU A 33 6.82 -1.50 2.58
C LEU A 33 8.13 -0.81 3.00
N LEU A 34 8.60 -1.03 4.23
CA LEU A 34 9.87 -0.49 4.70
C LEU A 34 11.06 -1.04 3.91
N THR A 35 11.02 -2.32 3.54
CA THR A 35 12.05 -2.93 2.70
C THR A 35 12.10 -2.27 1.32
N ILE A 36 10.95 -2.03 0.70
CA ILE A 36 10.85 -1.29 -0.57
C ILE A 36 11.36 0.14 -0.40
N LEU A 37 10.95 0.83 0.66
CA LEU A 37 11.39 2.21 0.96
C LEU A 37 12.92 2.30 1.04
N PHE A 38 13.57 1.44 1.82
CA PHE A 38 15.02 1.42 1.95
C PHE A 38 15.74 1.00 0.66
N HIS A 39 15.11 0.18 -0.17
CA HIS A 39 15.64 -0.17 -1.49
C HIS A 39 15.61 1.02 -2.45
N LEU A 40 14.52 1.77 -2.48
CA LEU A 40 14.37 2.94 -3.34
C LEU A 40 15.22 4.11 -2.83
N GLU A 41 15.11 4.42 -1.54
CA GLU A 41 15.82 5.49 -0.86
C GLU A 41 16.68 4.92 0.27
N PRO A 42 18.00 4.74 0.07
CA PRO A 42 18.86 4.09 1.06
C PRO A 42 18.99 4.84 2.39
N THR A 43 18.74 6.15 2.39
CA THR A 43 18.84 7.02 3.56
C THR A 43 17.56 7.85 3.77
N PRO A 44 16.39 7.20 3.96
CA PRO A 44 15.16 7.94 4.13
C PRO A 44 15.17 8.72 5.46
N SER A 45 14.43 9.82 5.52
CA SER A 45 14.31 10.58 6.76
C SER A 45 13.63 9.77 7.87
N LEU A 46 13.93 10.11 9.13
CA LEU A 46 13.25 9.47 10.27
C LEU A 46 11.75 9.70 10.24
N SER A 47 11.29 10.83 9.68
CA SER A 47 9.87 11.15 9.55
C SER A 47 9.16 10.15 8.63
N VAL A 48 9.72 9.88 7.44
CA VAL A 48 9.09 8.92 6.50
C VAL A 48 9.19 7.48 7.01
N ILE A 49 10.27 7.11 7.71
CA ILE A 49 10.38 5.78 8.35
C ILE A 49 9.28 5.60 9.41
N LYS A 50 9.07 6.59 10.28
CA LYS A 50 8.00 6.54 11.30
C LYS A 50 6.63 6.52 10.67
N ALA A 51 6.39 7.35 9.65
CA ALA A 51 5.14 7.34 8.92
C ALA A 51 4.89 5.98 8.28
N ALA A 52 5.87 5.40 7.59
CA ALA A 52 5.77 4.07 7.00
C ALA A 52 5.49 2.98 8.04
N HIS A 53 6.10 3.09 9.23
CA HIS A 53 5.91 2.11 10.30
C HIS A 53 4.52 2.15 10.93
N TYR A 54 3.91 3.33 11.00
CA TYR A 54 2.66 3.51 11.74
C TYR A 54 1.43 3.80 10.87
N HIS A 55 1.59 3.92 9.52
CA HIS A 55 0.52 4.42 8.65
C HIS A 55 -0.81 3.67 8.79
N ASP A 56 -0.77 2.34 8.98
CA ASP A 56 -1.96 1.49 9.11
C ASP A 56 -2.28 1.07 10.56
N VAL A 57 -1.58 1.64 11.58
CA VAL A 57 -1.83 1.26 12.99
C VAL A 57 -3.27 1.58 13.42
N HIS A 58 -3.88 2.61 12.82
CA HIS A 58 -5.26 3.02 13.07
C HIS A 58 -6.29 1.98 12.64
N GLU A 59 -5.94 1.09 11.70
CA GLU A 59 -6.81 0.01 11.24
C GLU A 59 -7.17 -1.00 12.34
N ARG A 60 -6.47 -0.95 13.47
CA ARG A 60 -6.88 -1.70 14.67
C ARG A 60 -8.33 -1.39 15.08
N GLU A 61 -8.80 -0.16 14.88
CA GLU A 61 -10.16 0.25 15.24
C GLU A 61 -11.16 0.12 14.08
N THR A 62 -10.69 0.33 12.84
CA THR A 62 -11.54 0.35 11.64
C THR A 62 -11.54 -0.96 10.85
N GLY A 63 -10.53 -1.79 11.06
CA GLY A 63 -10.14 -2.84 10.10
C GLY A 63 -9.49 -2.24 8.85
N ASP A 64 -8.85 -3.09 8.05
CA ASP A 64 -8.35 -2.69 6.72
C ASP A 64 -9.53 -2.34 5.81
N ILE A 65 -9.57 -1.12 5.30
CA ILE A 65 -10.56 -0.69 4.31
C ILE A 65 -9.91 -0.82 2.93
N PRO A 66 -10.39 -1.76 2.07
CA PRO A 66 -9.78 -2.01 0.77
C PRO A 66 -9.64 -0.74 -0.07
N ALA A 67 -8.48 -0.54 -0.70
CA ALA A 67 -8.22 0.62 -1.55
C ALA A 67 -9.28 0.80 -2.64
N THR A 68 -9.75 -0.30 -3.24
CA THR A 68 -10.83 -0.29 -4.23
C THR A 68 -12.15 0.25 -3.69
N ALA A 69 -12.46 0.02 -2.41
CA ALA A 69 -13.63 0.60 -1.77
C ALA A 69 -13.49 2.12 -1.61
N LYS A 70 -12.30 2.59 -1.20
CA LYS A 70 -12.01 4.03 -1.09
C LYS A 70 -12.07 4.73 -2.46
N TRP A 71 -11.64 4.06 -3.54
CA TRP A 71 -11.72 4.62 -4.90
C TRP A 71 -13.14 4.67 -5.46
N ASN A 72 -13.95 3.63 -5.20
CA ASN A 72 -15.33 3.57 -5.69
C ASN A 72 -16.29 4.45 -4.88
N TYR A 73 -15.96 4.73 -3.63
CA TYR A 73 -16.78 5.52 -2.69
C TYR A 73 -15.94 6.64 -2.06
N PRO A 74 -15.78 7.80 -2.73
CA PRO A 74 -14.91 8.89 -2.25
C PRO A 74 -15.19 9.36 -0.81
N GLN A 75 -16.47 9.36 -0.39
CA GLN A 75 -16.86 9.71 0.98
C GLN A 75 -16.27 8.75 2.01
N LEU A 76 -16.16 7.46 1.69
CA LEU A 76 -15.51 6.47 2.54
C LEU A 76 -14.01 6.76 2.66
N GLY A 77 -13.37 7.15 1.55
CA GLY A 77 -11.97 7.57 1.56
C GLY A 77 -11.73 8.78 2.45
N ILE A 78 -12.59 9.82 2.35
CA ILE A 78 -12.51 11.02 3.20
C ILE A 78 -12.65 10.65 4.68
N ALA A 79 -13.71 9.91 5.04
CA ALA A 79 -13.94 9.49 6.43
C ALA A 79 -12.81 8.61 6.97
N SER A 80 -12.24 7.72 6.15
CA SER A 80 -11.08 6.90 6.51
C SER A 80 -9.86 7.76 6.83
N ASN A 81 -9.55 8.76 6.00
CA ASN A 81 -8.42 9.66 6.21
C ASN A 81 -8.60 10.53 7.47
N GLU A 82 -9.82 10.97 7.76
CA GLU A 82 -10.13 11.71 9.00
C GLU A 82 -9.94 10.83 10.23
N ALA A 83 -10.41 9.59 10.19
CA ALA A 83 -10.23 8.62 11.27
C ALA A 83 -8.74 8.28 11.49
N GLU A 84 -7.99 8.05 10.40
CA GLU A 84 -6.54 7.84 10.41
C GLU A 84 -5.84 9.00 11.13
N LYS A 85 -6.09 10.23 10.67
CA LYS A 85 -5.50 11.42 11.27
C LYS A 85 -5.81 11.54 12.76
N ALA A 86 -7.07 11.38 13.14
CA ALA A 86 -7.51 11.48 14.54
C ALA A 86 -6.82 10.41 15.42
N GLN A 87 -6.65 9.18 14.93
CA GLN A 87 -5.97 8.13 15.67
C GLN A 87 -4.46 8.38 15.77
N HIS A 88 -3.82 8.83 14.70
CA HIS A 88 -2.41 9.21 14.74
C HIS A 88 -2.13 10.34 15.72
N GLU A 89 -2.98 11.38 15.76
CA GLU A 89 -2.88 12.47 16.73
C GLU A 89 -3.09 11.98 18.17
N LYS A 90 -4.13 11.18 18.40
CA LYS A 90 -4.46 10.59 19.71
C LYS A 90 -3.31 9.73 20.25
N HIS A 91 -2.64 8.98 19.40
CA HIS A 91 -1.60 8.04 19.80
C HIS A 91 -0.18 8.58 19.64
N GLY A 92 -0.01 9.80 19.12
CA GLY A 92 1.31 10.41 18.92
C GLY A 92 2.16 9.70 17.88
N THR A 93 1.52 9.06 16.90
CA THR A 93 2.17 8.38 15.77
C THR A 93 2.20 9.24 14.51
N TRP A 94 1.60 10.43 14.56
CA TRP A 94 1.64 11.38 13.47
C TRP A 94 3.06 11.82 13.13
N SER A 95 3.38 11.85 11.85
CA SER A 95 4.64 12.39 11.33
C SER A 95 4.30 13.35 10.20
N GLU A 96 4.79 14.59 10.31
CA GLU A 96 4.74 15.52 9.19
C GLU A 96 5.73 15.09 8.13
N LEU A 97 5.26 14.98 6.89
CA LEU A 97 6.04 14.62 5.73
C LEU A 97 6.14 15.79 4.76
N LEU A 98 7.29 15.95 4.14
CA LEU A 98 7.39 16.77 2.95
C LEU A 98 6.55 16.15 1.81
N PRO A 99 6.08 16.96 0.84
CA PRO A 99 5.27 16.45 -0.27
C PRO A 99 5.92 15.27 -1.01
N ASP A 100 7.22 15.33 -1.28
CA ASP A 100 7.97 14.25 -1.91
C ASP A 100 8.04 12.99 -1.04
N GLU A 101 8.18 13.14 0.28
CA GLU A 101 8.21 12.02 1.22
C GLU A 101 6.84 11.32 1.31
N ALA A 102 5.77 12.11 1.38
CA ALA A 102 4.40 11.58 1.37
C ALA A 102 4.10 10.83 0.07
N ARG A 103 4.59 11.37 -1.06
CA ARG A 103 4.46 10.74 -2.37
C ARG A 103 5.26 9.45 -2.47
N LEU A 104 6.51 9.45 -1.98
CA LEU A 104 7.35 8.26 -1.92
C LEU A 104 6.71 7.16 -1.06
N LEU A 105 6.19 7.51 0.12
CA LEU A 105 5.51 6.55 1.00
C LEU A 105 4.33 5.88 0.30
N LYS A 106 3.46 6.65 -0.34
CA LYS A 106 2.30 6.10 -1.07
C LYS A 106 2.72 5.29 -2.30
N PHE A 107 3.81 5.64 -2.94
CA PHE A 107 4.39 4.85 -4.04
C PHE A 107 4.89 3.49 -3.54
N CYS A 108 5.61 3.45 -2.41
CA CYS A 108 6.06 2.21 -1.78
C CYS A 108 4.89 1.31 -1.35
N ASP A 109 3.82 1.90 -0.82
CA ASP A 109 2.60 1.21 -0.43
C ASP A 109 1.94 0.53 -1.64
N MET A 110 1.84 1.23 -2.78
CA MET A 110 1.34 0.65 -4.03
C MET A 110 2.26 -0.43 -4.61
N LEU A 111 3.57 -0.26 -4.53
CA LEU A 111 4.52 -1.30 -4.96
C LEU A 111 4.40 -2.57 -4.10
N GLU A 112 4.16 -2.42 -2.79
CA GLU A 112 3.92 -3.53 -1.89
C GLU A 112 2.63 -4.29 -2.26
N LEU A 113 1.53 -3.57 -2.53
CA LEU A 113 0.29 -4.18 -3.00
C LEU A 113 0.52 -4.99 -4.29
N VAL A 114 1.24 -4.44 -5.26
CA VAL A 114 1.57 -5.13 -6.52
C VAL A 114 2.45 -6.36 -6.25
N HIS A 115 3.44 -6.24 -5.37
CA HIS A 115 4.30 -7.36 -4.99
C HIS A 115 3.49 -8.50 -4.38
N TRP A 116 2.72 -8.23 -3.34
CA TRP A 116 1.98 -9.26 -2.63
C TRP A 116 0.94 -9.95 -3.52
N THR A 117 0.20 -9.18 -4.31
CA THR A 117 -0.80 -9.73 -5.23
C THR A 117 -0.18 -10.52 -6.37
N ARG A 118 1.00 -10.13 -6.85
CA ARG A 118 1.78 -10.90 -7.83
C ARG A 118 2.21 -12.24 -7.24
N GLU A 119 2.70 -12.27 -6.01
CA GLU A 119 3.11 -13.53 -5.35
C GLU A 119 1.91 -14.46 -5.12
N GLU A 120 0.73 -13.93 -4.76
CA GLU A 120 -0.51 -14.70 -4.71
C GLU A 120 -0.86 -15.30 -6.08
N ASN A 121 -0.75 -14.52 -7.16
CA ASN A 121 -0.99 -15.02 -8.51
C ASN A 121 -0.01 -16.12 -8.92
N LYS A 122 1.28 -16.01 -8.57
CA LYS A 122 2.28 -17.06 -8.81
C LYS A 122 1.96 -18.38 -8.10
N LEU A 123 1.25 -18.33 -6.98
CA LEU A 123 0.75 -19.51 -6.27
C LEU A 123 -0.49 -20.12 -6.93
N GLY A 124 -0.98 -19.54 -8.02
CA GLY A 124 -2.14 -20.01 -8.78
C GLY A 124 -3.45 -19.33 -8.40
N ASN A 125 -3.43 -18.28 -7.58
CA ASN A 125 -4.62 -17.55 -7.19
C ASN A 125 -5.07 -16.57 -8.29
N SER A 126 -5.97 -16.99 -9.16
CA SER A 126 -6.55 -16.12 -10.19
C SER A 126 -7.55 -15.09 -9.64
N HIS A 127 -8.11 -15.29 -8.45
CA HIS A 127 -9.05 -14.34 -7.83
C HIS A 127 -8.39 -13.02 -7.45
N ILE A 128 -7.06 -12.99 -7.31
CA ILE A 128 -6.30 -11.77 -6.97
C ILE A 128 -6.02 -10.87 -8.19
N LEU A 129 -6.17 -11.39 -9.42
CA LEU A 129 -5.84 -10.65 -10.64
C LEU A 129 -6.52 -9.29 -10.77
N PRO A 130 -7.82 -9.11 -10.45
CA PRO A 130 -8.43 -7.79 -10.49
C PRO A 130 -7.74 -6.76 -9.57
N VAL A 131 -7.28 -7.20 -8.39
CA VAL A 131 -6.57 -6.32 -7.44
C VAL A 131 -5.19 -5.95 -8.00
N LEU A 132 -4.44 -6.95 -8.51
CA LEU A 132 -3.14 -6.75 -9.14
C LEU A 132 -3.22 -5.77 -10.32
N HIS A 133 -4.16 -5.97 -11.24
CA HIS A 133 -4.33 -5.11 -12.42
C HIS A 133 -4.75 -3.68 -12.04
N ASN A 134 -5.62 -3.52 -11.05
CA ASN A 134 -6.01 -2.19 -10.56
C ASN A 134 -4.82 -1.50 -9.88
N GLY A 135 -4.03 -2.21 -9.09
CA GLY A 135 -2.79 -1.69 -8.48
C GLY A 135 -1.79 -1.21 -9.52
N LEU A 136 -1.51 -2.02 -10.54
CA LEU A 136 -0.62 -1.65 -11.65
C LEU A 136 -1.14 -0.43 -12.40
N ARG A 137 -2.43 -0.42 -12.76
CA ARG A 137 -3.03 0.74 -13.42
C ARG A 137 -2.88 2.00 -12.58
N HIS A 138 -3.16 1.91 -11.28
CA HIS A 138 -3.02 3.04 -10.37
C HIS A 138 -1.57 3.54 -10.30
N LEU A 139 -0.58 2.65 -10.28
CA LEU A 139 0.84 3.03 -10.36
C LEU A 139 1.15 3.82 -11.62
N PHE A 140 0.77 3.31 -12.79
CA PHE A 140 1.08 3.97 -14.07
C PHE A 140 0.31 5.28 -14.27
N ASP A 141 -0.95 5.34 -13.84
CA ASP A 141 -1.79 6.53 -14.02
C ASP A 141 -1.40 7.67 -13.04
N ASN A 142 -0.93 7.34 -11.83
CA ASN A 142 -0.75 8.35 -10.78
C ASN A 142 0.70 8.56 -10.34
N TYR A 143 1.63 7.64 -10.66
CA TYR A 143 3.01 7.68 -10.17
C TYR A 143 4.05 7.56 -11.29
N ALA A 144 3.73 8.02 -12.50
CA ALA A 144 4.64 7.96 -13.65
C ALA A 144 6.00 8.62 -13.36
N ASP A 145 6.00 9.78 -12.67
CA ASP A 145 7.21 10.49 -12.23
C ASP A 145 8.08 9.67 -11.26
N MET A 146 7.46 8.92 -10.35
CA MET A 146 8.17 8.03 -9.43
C MET A 146 8.67 6.78 -10.14
N MET A 147 7.88 6.24 -11.09
CA MET A 147 8.29 5.14 -11.95
C MET A 147 9.52 5.52 -12.77
N ASP A 148 9.58 6.74 -13.33
CA ASP A 148 10.74 7.25 -14.07
C ASP A 148 11.95 7.48 -13.14
N ARG A 149 11.72 8.09 -11.95
CA ARG A 149 12.78 8.39 -10.97
C ARG A 149 13.50 7.13 -10.48
N TYR A 150 12.79 6.03 -10.32
CA TYR A 150 13.31 4.76 -9.80
C TYR A 150 13.26 3.63 -10.82
N ALA A 151 13.29 3.95 -12.11
CA ALA A 151 13.06 2.99 -13.20
C ALA A 151 13.99 1.77 -13.14
N ASP A 152 15.26 1.98 -12.85
CA ASP A 152 16.29 0.93 -12.73
C ASP A 152 16.01 -0.07 -11.59
N LYS A 153 15.28 0.35 -10.56
CA LYS A 153 14.92 -0.46 -9.39
C LYS A 153 13.53 -1.06 -9.51
N VAL A 154 12.58 -0.32 -10.08
CA VAL A 154 11.16 -0.69 -10.11
C VAL A 154 10.81 -1.53 -11.33
N ILE A 155 11.36 -1.25 -12.51
CA ILE A 155 11.06 -2.02 -13.73
C ILE A 155 11.39 -3.52 -13.56
N PRO A 156 12.59 -3.91 -13.09
CA PRO A 156 12.86 -5.32 -12.84
C PRO A 156 11.96 -5.97 -11.78
N PHE A 157 11.46 -5.16 -10.85
CA PHE A 157 10.56 -5.60 -9.79
C PHE A 157 9.15 -5.91 -10.31
N ILE A 158 8.63 -5.15 -11.28
CA ILE A 158 7.30 -5.35 -11.86
C ILE A 158 7.32 -6.13 -13.18
N ASP A 159 8.49 -6.40 -13.74
CA ASP A 159 8.65 -7.14 -14.99
C ASP A 159 8.09 -8.56 -14.87
N GLY A 160 7.48 -9.06 -15.97
CA GLY A 160 6.83 -10.38 -16.00
C GLY A 160 5.45 -10.42 -15.31
N VAL A 161 4.91 -9.31 -14.84
CA VAL A 161 3.50 -9.25 -14.41
C VAL A 161 2.61 -9.30 -15.65
N PRO A 162 1.62 -10.21 -15.74
CA PRO A 162 0.73 -10.28 -16.88
C PRO A 162 -0.11 -9.00 -16.96
N PHE A 163 0.21 -8.15 -17.94
CA PHE A 163 -0.56 -6.96 -18.27
C PHE A 163 -1.72 -7.36 -19.19
N ILE A 164 -2.94 -7.10 -18.80
CA ILE A 164 -4.05 -7.09 -19.76
C ILE A 164 -3.92 -5.81 -20.59
N GLN A 165 -3.46 -5.94 -21.84
CA GLN A 165 -3.59 -4.84 -22.81
C GLN A 165 -5.06 -4.42 -22.84
N LYS A 166 -5.32 -3.10 -22.80
CA LYS A 166 -6.67 -2.59 -23.06
C LYS A 166 -7.15 -3.21 -24.36
N GLU A 167 -8.22 -4.00 -24.34
CA GLU A 167 -8.97 -4.21 -25.55
C GLU A 167 -9.37 -2.82 -26.03
N GLU A 168 -8.79 -2.40 -27.16
CA GLU A 168 -9.27 -1.25 -27.91
C GLU A 168 -10.76 -1.51 -28.14
N LYS A 169 -11.61 -0.71 -27.51
CA LYS A 169 -13.02 -0.69 -27.87
C LYS A 169 -13.07 -0.25 -29.33
N SER A 170 -13.13 -1.22 -30.23
CA SER A 170 -13.51 -0.99 -31.61
C SER A 170 -14.89 -0.34 -31.60
N ALA A 171 -14.96 0.85 -32.17
CA ALA A 171 -16.13 1.68 -32.33
C ALA A 171 -17.25 0.97 -33.08
#